data_242cf54f1f49c2a9c1999870d8a5fd57
#
_entry.id   242cf54f1f49c2a9c1999870d8a5fd57
#
_cell.length_a   1.000
_cell.length_b   1.000
_cell.length_c   1.000
_cell.angle_alpha   90.00
_cell.angle_beta   90.00
_cell.angle_gamma   90.00
#
_symmetry.space_group_name_H-M   'P 1'
#
loop_
_entity.id
_entity.type
_entity.pdbx_description
1 polymer ?
#
loop_
_entity_poly.entity_id
_entity_poly.type
_entity_poly.pdbx_seq_one_letter_code
_entity_poly.pdbx_strand_id
1 'polypeptide(L)'
;MADPQVAALGVVFTVLLVFAIAVLLALRVRRVRPPGPQPFDTEPANRPLAAVVVNPTKFVDLEPVRATITSVCTALGWAEPLWLETTEADPGTGQSTAALQAGVDVVLACGGDGTVRTVAQVLAGTGVALGLLPAGTGNLLARNLDMHLNDIEGATRIALTGDERAVDVGRILIDDDPEERVFLVMAGMGFDAAIMANAPEALKARVGALAYVIAALRALKGQQTRVRLEMDGAAAQHRRIRTIVVGNCGRLQGGLVLMPGAELDDGLLDVVAIAPKGIMGWLAVTGRVLTRRRKGHHRVEHWQAKLVTITADSPQPAQLDGDPIGDARVMEFRADRGALVVRVAAPVTPARAFDTGGDA
;
A
#
# COMPACT_ATOMS: atom_id res chain seq x y z
N MET A 1 -72.42 -25.10 -10.91
CA MET A 1 -71.44 -24.35 -11.74
C MET A 1 -71.31 -23.00 -11.09
N ALA A 2 -70.13 -22.69 -10.57
CA ALA A 2 -69.84 -21.38 -9.91
C ALA A 2 -69.73 -20.31 -11.01
N ASP A 3 -70.40 -19.19 -10.80
CA ASP A 3 -70.42 -18.06 -11.71
C ASP A 3 -69.06 -17.51 -11.98
N PRO A 4 -68.51 -17.49 -13.19
CA PRO A 4 -67.16 -17.01 -13.51
C PRO A 4 -66.97 -15.56 -13.14
N GLN A 5 -67.96 -14.74 -12.98
CA GLN A 5 -67.86 -13.36 -12.53
C GLN A 5 -67.55 -13.25 -11.04
N VAL A 6 -68.08 -14.17 -10.20
CA VAL A 6 -67.76 -14.20 -8.76
C VAL A 6 -66.34 -14.66 -8.51
N ALA A 7 -65.81 -15.60 -9.32
CA ALA A 7 -64.41 -16.04 -9.22
C ALA A 7 -63.44 -14.93 -9.64
N ALA A 8 -63.75 -14.17 -10.69
CA ALA A 8 -62.93 -13.03 -11.14
C ALA A 8 -62.88 -11.90 -10.07
N LEU A 9 -64.01 -11.62 -9.43
CA LEU A 9 -64.06 -10.60 -8.35
C LEU A 9 -63.21 -11.00 -7.14
N GLY A 10 -63.19 -12.29 -6.78
CA GLY A 10 -62.39 -12.84 -5.70
C GLY A 10 -60.88 -12.70 -5.97
N VAL A 11 -60.43 -12.94 -7.19
CA VAL A 11 -59.03 -12.79 -7.60
C VAL A 11 -58.59 -11.33 -7.54
N VAL A 12 -59.39 -10.39 -8.04
CA VAL A 12 -59.10 -8.95 -8.01
C VAL A 12 -59.01 -8.45 -6.55
N PHE A 13 -59.93 -8.88 -5.68
CA PHE A 13 -59.91 -8.49 -4.27
C PHE A 13 -58.64 -9.01 -3.56
N THR A 14 -58.24 -10.25 -3.85
CA THR A 14 -57.02 -10.85 -3.26
C THR A 14 -55.75 -10.10 -3.70
N VAL A 15 -55.65 -9.73 -4.97
CA VAL A 15 -54.51 -8.97 -5.52
C VAL A 15 -54.44 -7.57 -4.88
N LEU A 16 -55.59 -6.90 -4.76
CA LEU A 16 -55.64 -5.57 -4.11
C LEU A 16 -55.28 -5.63 -2.61
N LEU A 17 -55.71 -6.69 -1.92
CA LEU A 17 -55.37 -6.90 -0.51
C LEU A 17 -53.87 -7.15 -0.32
N VAL A 18 -53.25 -8.00 -1.14
CA VAL A 18 -51.81 -8.27 -1.13
C VAL A 18 -51.01 -7.00 -1.43
N PHE A 19 -51.46 -6.20 -2.40
CA PHE A 19 -50.84 -4.92 -2.74
C PHE A 19 -50.95 -3.92 -1.59
N ALA A 20 -52.09 -3.81 -0.94
CA ALA A 20 -52.31 -2.94 0.21
C ALA A 20 -51.43 -3.35 1.41
N ILE A 21 -51.28 -4.66 1.67
CA ILE A 21 -50.38 -5.19 2.72
C ILE A 21 -48.92 -4.88 2.38
N ALA A 22 -48.51 -5.07 1.12
CA ALA A 22 -47.14 -4.74 0.68
C ALA A 22 -46.83 -3.25 0.83
N VAL A 23 -47.77 -2.38 0.47
CA VAL A 23 -47.62 -0.91 0.67
C VAL A 23 -47.57 -0.54 2.14
N LEU A 24 -48.39 -1.15 3.01
CA LEU A 24 -48.34 -0.92 4.46
C LEU A 24 -47.04 -1.41 5.10
N LEU A 25 -46.52 -2.55 4.64
CA LEU A 25 -45.20 -3.05 5.07
C LEU A 25 -44.10 -2.12 4.60
N ALA A 26 -44.11 -1.66 3.35
CA ALA A 26 -43.13 -0.71 2.82
C ALA A 26 -43.18 0.64 3.57
N LEU A 27 -44.35 1.11 3.95
CA LEU A 27 -44.51 2.34 4.75
C LEU A 27 -44.07 2.16 6.20
N ARG A 28 -44.19 0.96 6.79
CA ARG A 28 -43.63 0.63 8.12
C ARG A 28 -42.11 0.54 8.10
N VAL A 29 -41.50 -0.04 7.07
CA VAL A 29 -40.03 -0.11 6.92
C VAL A 29 -39.43 1.28 6.78
N ARG A 30 -40.13 2.25 6.15
CA ARG A 30 -39.65 3.64 6.06
C ARG A 30 -39.70 4.42 7.38
N ARG A 31 -40.34 3.91 8.43
CA ARG A 31 -40.42 4.62 9.73
C ARG A 31 -39.40 4.20 10.78
N VAL A 32 -38.60 3.17 10.50
CA VAL A 32 -37.40 2.90 11.33
C VAL A 32 -36.27 3.77 10.77
N ARG A 33 -36.26 5.04 11.15
CA ARG A 33 -35.09 5.89 11.01
C ARG A 33 -34.00 5.22 11.87
N PRO A 34 -32.85 4.79 11.31
CA PRO A 34 -31.75 4.38 12.19
C PRO A 34 -31.49 5.55 13.14
N PRO A 35 -31.19 5.30 14.41
CA PRO A 35 -30.76 6.37 15.32
C PRO A 35 -29.62 7.07 14.59
N GLY A 36 -29.80 8.38 14.35
CA GLY A 36 -28.74 9.21 13.82
C GLY A 36 -27.52 9.02 14.71
N PRO A 37 -26.29 9.13 14.18
CA PRO A 37 -25.10 9.08 15.01
C PRO A 37 -25.34 10.05 16.16
N GLN A 38 -25.29 9.53 17.39
CA GLN A 38 -25.39 10.37 18.57
C GLN A 38 -24.21 11.33 18.48
N PRO A 39 -24.39 12.65 18.63
CA PRO A 39 -23.27 13.55 18.72
C PRO A 39 -22.40 13.03 19.87
N PHE A 40 -21.17 12.69 19.57
CA PHE A 40 -20.18 12.44 20.61
C PHE A 40 -19.97 13.79 21.30
N ASP A 41 -20.65 13.98 22.45
CA ASP A 41 -20.39 15.11 23.36
C ASP A 41 -19.02 14.89 24.02
N THR A 42 -17.96 14.86 23.21
CA THR A 42 -16.61 15.02 23.69
C THR A 42 -16.39 16.52 23.86
N GLU A 43 -16.09 16.92 25.08
CA GLU A 43 -15.64 18.29 25.37
C GLU A 43 -14.55 18.69 24.37
N PRO A 44 -14.53 19.95 23.87
CA PRO A 44 -13.59 20.37 22.82
C PRO A 44 -12.10 20.11 23.14
N ALA A 45 -11.77 19.89 24.42
CA ALA A 45 -10.42 19.62 24.90
C ALA A 45 -9.95 18.16 24.72
N ASN A 46 -10.77 17.22 24.27
CA ASN A 46 -10.44 15.78 24.21
C ASN A 46 -10.81 15.10 22.88
N ARG A 47 -10.93 15.87 21.80
CA ARG A 47 -11.14 15.30 20.47
C ARG A 47 -9.82 14.79 19.91
N PRO A 48 -9.79 13.58 19.30
CA PRO A 48 -8.58 13.11 18.64
C PRO A 48 -8.19 14.06 17.50
N LEU A 49 -6.89 14.23 17.29
CA LEU A 49 -6.30 15.16 16.35
C LEU A 49 -5.52 14.41 15.28
N ALA A 50 -5.79 14.71 14.02
CA ALA A 50 -5.02 14.21 12.89
C ALA A 50 -4.12 15.29 12.30
N ALA A 51 -2.95 14.93 11.78
CA ALA A 51 -2.19 15.79 10.87
C ALA A 51 -2.23 15.22 9.46
N VAL A 52 -2.37 16.07 8.46
CA VAL A 52 -2.31 15.72 7.04
C VAL A 52 -1.01 16.26 6.46
N VAL A 53 -0.03 15.38 6.25
CA VAL A 53 1.18 15.71 5.51
C VAL A 53 0.89 15.51 4.03
N VAL A 54 0.71 16.61 3.30
CA VAL A 54 0.25 16.58 1.92
C VAL A 54 1.32 17.07 0.95
N ASN A 55 1.49 16.33 -0.16
CA ASN A 55 2.28 16.80 -1.29
C ASN A 55 1.36 17.53 -2.30
N PRO A 56 1.37 18.87 -2.32
CA PRO A 56 0.43 19.64 -3.14
C PRO A 56 0.63 19.41 -4.64
N THR A 57 1.83 19.01 -5.09
CA THR A 57 2.12 18.77 -6.50
C THR A 57 1.38 17.56 -7.09
N LYS A 58 0.74 16.75 -6.25
CA LYS A 58 -0.05 15.58 -6.67
C LYS A 58 -1.48 15.94 -7.07
N PHE A 59 -1.89 17.19 -6.85
CA PHE A 59 -3.24 17.66 -7.11
C PHE A 59 -3.25 18.87 -8.03
N VAL A 60 -4.21 18.91 -8.94
CA VAL A 60 -4.48 20.11 -9.76
C VAL A 60 -5.14 21.19 -8.89
N ASP A 61 -6.04 20.75 -8.00
CA ASP A 61 -6.71 21.57 -7.00
C ASP A 61 -6.76 20.79 -5.70
N LEU A 62 -6.20 21.35 -4.63
CA LEU A 62 -6.13 20.72 -3.31
C LEU A 62 -7.40 21.01 -2.47
N GLU A 63 -8.13 22.06 -2.76
CA GLU A 63 -9.30 22.47 -1.95
C GLU A 63 -10.42 21.41 -1.86
N PRO A 64 -10.80 20.70 -2.94
CA PRO A 64 -11.77 19.61 -2.83
C PRO A 64 -11.29 18.46 -1.92
N VAL A 65 -9.99 18.18 -1.92
CA VAL A 65 -9.38 17.15 -1.07
C VAL A 65 -9.40 17.60 0.39
N ARG A 66 -9.05 18.87 0.66
CA ARG A 66 -9.14 19.46 2.01
C ARG A 66 -10.56 19.40 2.54
N ALA A 67 -11.52 19.84 1.74
CA ALA A 67 -12.94 19.83 2.12
C ALA A 67 -13.42 18.40 2.45
N THR A 68 -13.03 17.41 1.64
CA THR A 68 -13.40 16.00 1.86
C THR A 68 -12.82 15.47 3.16
N ILE A 69 -11.51 15.63 3.39
CA ILE A 69 -10.83 15.12 4.59
C ILE A 69 -11.39 15.81 5.86
N THR A 70 -11.53 17.15 5.84
CA THR A 70 -12.08 17.92 6.97
C THR A 70 -13.53 17.51 7.29
N SER A 71 -14.33 17.26 6.24
CA SER A 71 -15.72 16.78 6.40
C SER A 71 -15.76 15.41 7.09
N VAL A 72 -14.86 14.48 6.69
CA VAL A 72 -14.77 13.15 7.31
C VAL A 72 -14.31 13.25 8.77
N CYS A 73 -13.29 14.06 9.06
CA CYS A 73 -12.85 14.32 10.44
C CYS A 73 -14.01 14.82 11.32
N THR A 74 -14.72 15.84 10.86
CA THR A 74 -15.86 16.41 11.57
C THR A 74 -16.97 15.37 11.77
N ALA A 75 -17.32 14.60 10.74
CA ALA A 75 -18.37 13.59 10.79
C ALA A 75 -18.05 12.44 11.77
N LEU A 76 -16.76 12.18 12.02
CA LEU A 76 -16.27 11.15 12.93
C LEU A 76 -15.92 11.70 14.32
N GLY A 77 -16.17 12.99 14.60
CA GLY A 77 -15.92 13.60 15.90
C GLY A 77 -14.46 13.97 16.16
N TRP A 78 -13.59 13.96 15.13
CA TRP A 78 -12.22 14.42 15.22
C TRP A 78 -12.14 15.95 15.24
N ALA A 79 -11.05 16.48 15.77
CA ALA A 79 -10.75 17.91 15.63
C ALA A 79 -10.44 18.25 14.16
N GLU A 80 -10.44 19.56 13.86
CA GLU A 80 -9.97 20.02 12.54
C GLU A 80 -8.51 19.58 12.34
N PRO A 81 -8.19 18.91 11.21
CA PRO A 81 -6.86 18.36 11.03
C PRO A 81 -5.79 19.43 10.81
N LEU A 82 -4.59 19.20 11.31
CA LEU A 82 -3.43 20.04 11.00
C LEU A 82 -3.00 19.80 9.55
N TRP A 83 -2.94 20.87 8.74
CA TRP A 83 -2.48 20.79 7.36
C TRP A 83 -1.02 21.20 7.25
N LEU A 84 -0.19 20.26 6.76
CA LEU A 84 1.27 20.40 6.68
C LEU A 84 1.69 20.07 5.24
N GLU A 85 1.93 21.11 4.44
CA GLU A 85 2.32 20.93 3.04
C GLU A 85 3.81 20.63 2.92
N THR A 86 4.15 19.64 2.11
CA THR A 86 5.54 19.34 1.75
C THR A 86 6.06 20.34 0.71
N THR A 87 7.37 20.48 0.67
CA THR A 87 8.07 21.27 -0.35
C THR A 87 9.12 20.41 -1.05
N GLU A 88 9.76 20.93 -2.08
CA GLU A 88 10.88 20.26 -2.74
C GLU A 88 12.08 20.12 -1.77
N ALA A 89 12.32 21.12 -0.94
CA ALA A 89 13.41 21.14 0.05
C ALA A 89 13.11 20.26 1.27
N ASP A 90 11.83 20.07 1.61
CA ASP A 90 11.38 19.22 2.73
C ASP A 90 10.20 18.35 2.27
N PRO A 91 10.49 17.12 1.84
CA PRO A 91 9.48 16.20 1.30
C PRO A 91 8.58 15.56 2.37
N GLY A 92 8.63 16.02 3.64
CA GLY A 92 7.75 15.58 4.70
C GLY A 92 8.39 15.35 6.08
N THR A 93 9.71 15.49 6.21
CA THR A 93 10.44 15.24 7.48
C THR A 93 10.06 16.28 8.54
N GLY A 94 10.17 17.56 8.23
CA GLY A 94 9.81 18.64 9.14
C GLY A 94 8.33 18.65 9.48
N GLN A 95 7.48 18.41 8.48
CA GLN A 95 6.04 18.32 8.64
C GLN A 95 5.63 17.18 9.60
N SER A 96 6.21 15.99 9.41
CA SER A 96 5.94 14.85 10.30
C SER A 96 6.46 15.09 11.71
N THR A 97 7.63 15.72 11.84
CA THR A 97 8.18 16.10 13.14
C THR A 97 7.29 17.12 13.84
N ALA A 98 6.78 18.13 13.12
CA ALA A 98 5.84 19.12 13.65
C ALA A 98 4.52 18.46 14.08
N ALA A 99 4.02 17.48 13.33
CA ALA A 99 2.83 16.71 13.71
C ALA A 99 3.05 15.97 15.03
N LEU A 100 4.19 15.28 15.19
CA LEU A 100 4.53 14.58 16.45
C LEU A 100 4.63 15.56 17.63
N GLN A 101 5.24 16.73 17.43
CA GLN A 101 5.35 17.77 18.45
C GLN A 101 3.99 18.35 18.86
N ALA A 102 3.03 18.38 17.93
CA ALA A 102 1.66 18.79 18.20
C ALA A 102 0.84 17.73 18.96
N GLY A 103 1.38 16.52 19.17
CA GLY A 103 0.71 15.45 19.91
C GLY A 103 -0.50 14.86 19.17
N VAL A 104 -0.40 14.68 17.86
CA VAL A 104 -1.47 14.10 17.05
C VAL A 104 -1.63 12.60 17.31
N ASP A 105 -2.85 12.09 17.16
CA ASP A 105 -3.18 10.67 17.33
C ASP A 105 -2.85 9.86 16.04
N VAL A 106 -2.84 10.52 14.88
CA VAL A 106 -2.55 9.89 13.59
C VAL A 106 -1.94 10.91 12.62
N VAL A 107 -0.99 10.46 11.80
CA VAL A 107 -0.46 11.25 10.69
C VAL A 107 -0.93 10.65 9.37
N LEU A 108 -1.63 11.44 8.56
CA LEU A 108 -2.15 11.07 7.26
C LEU A 108 -1.14 11.48 6.18
N ALA A 109 -0.49 10.50 5.54
CA ALA A 109 0.41 10.76 4.41
C ALA A 109 -0.38 10.86 3.11
N CYS A 110 -0.61 12.09 2.64
CA CYS A 110 -1.36 12.39 1.42
C CYS A 110 -0.40 12.70 0.26
N GLY A 111 0.01 11.66 -0.45
CA GLY A 111 1.03 11.78 -1.49
C GLY A 111 1.34 10.49 -2.22
N GLY A 112 2.50 10.45 -2.89
CA GLY A 112 3.05 9.24 -3.50
C GLY A 112 3.99 8.48 -2.56
N ASP A 113 4.67 7.45 -3.11
CA ASP A 113 5.55 6.55 -2.35
C ASP A 113 6.66 7.31 -1.59
N GLY A 114 7.25 8.35 -2.19
CA GLY A 114 8.27 9.18 -1.55
C GLY A 114 7.75 9.94 -0.32
N THR A 115 6.56 10.55 -0.40
CA THR A 115 5.93 11.23 0.74
C THR A 115 5.61 10.22 1.85
N VAL A 116 5.03 9.06 1.49
CA VAL A 116 4.71 7.99 2.45
C VAL A 116 5.97 7.49 3.14
N ARG A 117 7.05 7.26 2.40
CA ARG A 117 8.35 6.81 2.94
C ARG A 117 8.94 7.83 3.91
N THR A 118 8.93 9.13 3.56
CA THR A 118 9.48 10.19 4.42
C THR A 118 8.69 10.33 5.72
N VAL A 119 7.35 10.30 5.65
CA VAL A 119 6.50 10.30 6.84
C VAL A 119 6.78 9.07 7.69
N ALA A 120 6.82 7.88 7.08
CA ALA A 120 7.08 6.62 7.78
C ALA A 120 8.46 6.60 8.47
N GLN A 121 9.48 7.20 7.85
CA GLN A 121 10.82 7.32 8.45
C GLN A 121 10.79 8.07 9.79
N VAL A 122 9.96 9.13 9.88
CA VAL A 122 9.82 9.91 11.12
C VAL A 122 8.94 9.19 12.14
N LEU A 123 7.90 8.47 11.69
CA LEU A 123 6.97 7.77 12.57
C LEU A 123 7.49 6.43 13.09
N ALA A 124 8.45 5.81 12.41
CA ALA A 124 8.98 4.50 12.81
C ALA A 124 9.56 4.51 14.23
N GLY A 125 9.02 3.65 15.10
CA GLY A 125 9.37 3.54 16.50
C GLY A 125 8.68 4.54 17.45
N THR A 126 7.83 5.44 16.94
CA THR A 126 7.11 6.42 17.79
C THR A 126 5.80 5.88 18.37
N GLY A 127 5.22 4.88 17.75
CA GLY A 127 3.89 4.36 18.09
C GLY A 127 2.73 5.18 17.52
N VAL A 128 2.96 6.36 16.93
CA VAL A 128 1.93 7.15 16.27
C VAL A 128 1.55 6.49 14.93
N ALA A 129 0.26 6.32 14.72
CA ALA A 129 -0.24 5.61 13.56
C ALA A 129 -0.08 6.41 12.25
N LEU A 130 0.28 5.71 11.16
CA LEU A 130 0.28 6.21 9.80
C LEU A 130 -1.04 5.88 9.11
N GLY A 131 -1.75 6.90 8.64
CA GLY A 131 -2.85 6.77 7.70
C GLY A 131 -2.37 7.01 6.27
N LEU A 132 -2.80 6.19 5.33
CA LEU A 132 -2.40 6.32 3.92
C LEU A 132 -3.51 6.98 3.11
N LEU A 133 -3.20 8.09 2.44
CA LEU A 133 -4.06 8.76 1.46
C LEU A 133 -3.35 8.73 0.08
N PRO A 134 -3.54 7.64 -0.69
CA PRO A 134 -2.76 7.40 -1.91
C PRO A 134 -3.08 8.43 -2.99
N ALA A 135 -2.10 9.28 -3.35
CA ALA A 135 -2.22 10.30 -4.40
C ALA A 135 -1.13 10.20 -5.48
N GLY A 136 -0.27 9.18 -5.40
CA GLY A 136 0.78 8.91 -6.37
C GLY A 136 0.35 7.92 -7.47
N THR A 137 1.27 7.64 -8.39
CA THR A 137 1.06 6.64 -9.45
C THR A 137 1.38 5.21 -8.95
N GLY A 138 2.40 5.04 -8.13
CA GLY A 138 2.84 3.74 -7.60
C GLY A 138 1.96 3.27 -6.45
N ASN A 139 1.96 4.01 -5.36
CA ASN A 139 1.25 3.73 -4.11
C ASN A 139 1.49 2.29 -3.64
N LEU A 140 2.76 1.89 -3.62
CA LEU A 140 3.17 0.50 -3.46
C LEU A 140 2.77 -0.07 -2.10
N LEU A 141 2.96 0.68 -1.01
CA LEU A 141 2.56 0.22 0.33
C LEU A 141 1.04 0.05 0.41
N ALA A 142 0.26 1.02 -0.08
CA ALA A 142 -1.21 0.94 -0.09
C ALA A 142 -1.71 -0.28 -0.87
N ARG A 143 -1.05 -0.64 -2.00
CA ARG A 143 -1.35 -1.86 -2.78
C ARG A 143 -1.03 -3.14 -2.00
N ASN A 144 0.05 -3.16 -1.24
CA ASN A 144 0.43 -4.31 -0.43
C ASN A 144 -0.49 -4.50 0.79
N LEU A 145 -1.17 -3.42 1.20
CA LEU A 145 -2.22 -3.43 2.23
C LEU A 145 -3.64 -3.58 1.66
N ASP A 146 -3.78 -3.89 0.36
CA ASP A 146 -5.05 -4.10 -0.35
C ASP A 146 -6.02 -2.90 -0.25
N MET A 147 -5.50 -1.66 -0.17
CA MET A 147 -6.30 -0.44 -0.09
C MET A 147 -6.84 0.00 -1.45
N HIS A 148 -8.01 0.63 -1.45
CA HIS A 148 -8.56 1.31 -2.62
C HIS A 148 -7.81 2.63 -2.90
N LEU A 149 -7.26 2.78 -4.12
CA LEU A 149 -6.31 3.86 -4.42
C LEU A 149 -6.96 5.19 -4.86
N ASN A 150 -8.23 5.16 -5.26
CA ASN A 150 -8.92 6.32 -5.85
C ASN A 150 -10.11 6.77 -4.99
N ASP A 151 -10.07 6.49 -3.70
CA ASP A 151 -11.13 6.80 -2.75
C ASP A 151 -10.53 7.53 -1.55
N ILE A 152 -10.41 8.85 -1.67
CA ILE A 152 -9.87 9.71 -0.59
C ILE A 152 -10.78 9.69 0.63
N GLU A 153 -12.10 9.67 0.44
CA GLU A 153 -13.05 9.63 1.55
C GLU A 153 -12.92 8.31 2.33
N GLY A 154 -12.96 7.17 1.65
CA GLY A 154 -12.81 5.86 2.27
C GLY A 154 -11.42 5.67 2.89
N ALA A 155 -10.36 6.13 2.24
CA ALA A 155 -9.01 6.11 2.79
C ALA A 155 -8.89 6.94 4.07
N THR A 156 -9.53 8.12 4.11
CA THR A 156 -9.57 8.97 5.31
C THR A 156 -10.33 8.28 6.45
N ARG A 157 -11.47 7.64 6.15
CA ARG A 157 -12.21 6.86 7.16
C ARG A 157 -11.36 5.74 7.74
N ILE A 158 -10.67 4.97 6.91
CA ILE A 158 -9.76 3.92 7.35
C ILE A 158 -8.64 4.51 8.22
N ALA A 159 -8.03 5.61 7.80
CA ALA A 159 -6.96 6.26 8.55
C ALA A 159 -7.38 6.73 9.94
N LEU A 160 -8.65 7.15 10.11
CA LEU A 160 -9.18 7.67 11.38
C LEU A 160 -9.81 6.59 12.27
N THR A 161 -10.38 5.52 11.70
CA THR A 161 -11.18 4.53 12.44
C THR A 161 -10.81 3.09 12.17
N GLY A 162 -9.84 2.83 11.29
CA GLY A 162 -9.40 1.48 10.95
C GLY A 162 -8.60 0.82 12.08
N ASP A 163 -8.33 -0.47 11.92
CA ASP A 163 -7.52 -1.22 12.85
C ASP A 163 -6.04 -0.82 12.73
N GLU A 164 -5.31 -0.91 13.83
CA GLU A 164 -3.87 -0.73 13.84
C GLU A 164 -3.16 -2.04 13.48
N ARG A 165 -2.27 -1.96 12.52
CA ARG A 165 -1.39 -3.05 12.16
C ARG A 165 0.07 -2.60 12.29
N ALA A 166 0.82 -3.27 13.16
CA ALA A 166 2.27 -3.10 13.21
C ALA A 166 2.88 -3.78 11.98
N VAL A 167 3.65 -3.02 11.21
CA VAL A 167 4.37 -3.51 10.03
C VAL A 167 5.86 -3.28 10.18
N ASP A 168 6.64 -4.13 9.55
CA ASP A 168 8.08 -4.02 9.52
C ASP A 168 8.50 -2.87 8.60
N VAL A 169 9.66 -2.33 8.89
CA VAL A 169 10.31 -1.31 8.07
C VAL A 169 11.70 -1.82 7.69
N GLY A 170 12.03 -1.75 6.42
CA GLY A 170 13.41 -1.97 6.01
C GLY A 170 14.25 -0.72 6.29
N ARG A 171 15.38 -0.89 6.99
CA ARG A 171 16.37 0.18 7.17
C ARG A 171 17.60 -0.10 6.34
N ILE A 172 18.23 0.95 5.85
CA ILE A 172 19.36 0.84 4.95
C ILE A 172 20.42 1.91 5.23
N LEU A 173 21.69 1.47 5.24
CA LEU A 173 22.87 2.32 5.11
C LEU A 173 23.49 2.13 3.73
N ILE A 174 24.00 3.20 3.15
CA ILE A 174 24.51 3.22 1.77
C ILE A 174 25.92 3.80 1.76
N ASP A 175 26.87 3.00 1.33
CA ASP A 175 28.29 3.34 1.29
C ASP A 175 28.78 3.87 2.65
N ASP A 176 29.45 5.02 2.68
CA ASP A 176 29.94 5.66 3.91
C ASP A 176 28.96 6.73 4.44
N ASP A 177 27.73 6.80 3.92
CA ASP A 177 26.71 7.73 4.42
C ASP A 177 26.21 7.27 5.79
N PRO A 178 26.42 8.04 6.86
CA PRO A 178 25.98 7.67 8.21
C PRO A 178 24.46 7.78 8.40
N GLU A 179 23.76 8.39 7.45
CA GLU A 179 22.32 8.57 7.52
C GLU A 179 21.58 7.25 7.18
N GLU A 180 20.99 6.64 8.20
CA GLU A 180 20.14 5.46 8.01
C GLU A 180 18.80 5.90 7.40
N ARG A 181 18.46 5.32 6.25
CA ARG A 181 17.22 5.58 5.52
C ARG A 181 16.26 4.42 5.68
N VAL A 182 14.97 4.70 5.43
CA VAL A 182 13.88 3.73 5.49
C VAL A 182 13.40 3.40 4.09
N PHE A 183 13.02 2.14 3.88
CA PHE A 183 12.19 1.73 2.75
C PHE A 183 11.02 0.87 3.26
N LEU A 184 9.88 0.98 2.59
CA LEU A 184 8.65 0.32 2.99
C LEU A 184 8.33 -0.89 2.12
N VAL A 185 8.78 -0.86 0.88
CA VAL A 185 8.48 -1.88 -0.12
C VAL A 185 9.74 -2.60 -0.57
N MET A 186 10.69 -1.89 -1.16
CA MET A 186 11.93 -2.50 -1.63
C MET A 186 13.04 -1.49 -1.87
N ALA A 187 14.28 -1.95 -1.70
CA ALA A 187 15.46 -1.24 -2.12
C ALA A 187 16.41 -2.20 -2.85
N GLY A 188 17.36 -1.67 -3.62
CA GLY A 188 18.31 -2.53 -4.31
C GLY A 188 19.18 -1.83 -5.32
N MET A 189 20.05 -2.59 -5.98
CA MET A 189 20.99 -2.07 -6.96
C MET A 189 20.97 -2.85 -8.29
N GLY A 190 21.56 -2.25 -9.31
CA GLY A 190 21.57 -2.80 -10.67
C GLY A 190 20.25 -2.62 -11.42
N PHE A 191 19.29 -1.93 -10.83
CA PHE A 191 18.01 -1.59 -11.40
C PHE A 191 18.07 -0.14 -11.87
N ASP A 192 18.09 0.08 -13.17
CA ASP A 192 18.08 1.44 -13.71
C ASP A 192 16.67 2.04 -13.51
N ALA A 193 16.47 2.63 -12.31
CA ALA A 193 15.21 3.28 -11.95
C ALA A 193 14.89 4.44 -12.91
N ALA A 194 15.90 5.07 -13.51
CA ALA A 194 15.72 6.12 -14.51
C ALA A 194 15.00 5.60 -15.78
N ILE A 195 15.21 4.35 -16.16
CA ILE A 195 14.48 3.71 -17.27
C ILE A 195 13.01 3.51 -16.90
N MET A 196 12.72 3.22 -15.62
CA MET A 196 11.35 3.04 -15.12
C MET A 196 10.61 4.38 -14.95
N ALA A 197 11.30 5.39 -14.45
CA ALA A 197 10.72 6.72 -14.22
C ALA A 197 10.41 7.46 -15.53
N ASN A 198 11.22 7.29 -16.55
CA ASN A 198 11.11 8.01 -17.84
C ASN A 198 10.23 7.31 -18.88
N ALA A 199 9.58 6.21 -18.57
CA ALA A 199 8.70 5.57 -19.55
C ALA A 199 7.42 6.40 -19.74
N PRO A 200 7.11 6.84 -20.99
CA PRO A 200 5.96 7.69 -21.27
C PRO A 200 4.65 7.07 -20.80
N GLU A 201 3.79 7.85 -20.12
CA GLU A 201 2.47 7.39 -19.69
C GLU A 201 1.61 6.87 -20.86
N ALA A 202 1.80 7.44 -22.05
CA ALA A 202 1.17 6.97 -23.29
C ALA A 202 1.53 5.54 -23.66
N LEU A 203 2.73 5.05 -23.28
CA LEU A 203 3.15 3.69 -23.50
C LEU A 203 2.48 2.73 -22.51
N LYS A 204 2.31 3.18 -21.24
CA LYS A 204 1.58 2.43 -20.20
C LYS A 204 0.12 2.17 -20.59
N ALA A 205 -0.55 3.16 -21.18
CA ALA A 205 -1.95 3.08 -21.58
C ALA A 205 -2.19 2.22 -22.84
N ARG A 206 -1.23 2.18 -23.78
CA ARG A 206 -1.38 1.48 -25.07
C ARG A 206 -0.97 0.00 -25.06
N VAL A 207 0.01 -0.37 -24.24
CA VAL A 207 0.64 -1.71 -24.31
C VAL A 207 0.33 -2.58 -23.09
N GLY A 208 -0.37 -2.03 -22.08
CA GLY A 208 -0.68 -2.72 -20.83
C GLY A 208 0.54 -2.85 -19.90
N ALA A 209 0.28 -2.93 -18.58
CA ALA A 209 1.31 -3.01 -17.54
C ALA A 209 2.33 -4.15 -17.77
N LEU A 210 1.89 -5.25 -18.36
CA LEU A 210 2.72 -6.41 -18.64
C LEU A 210 3.79 -6.17 -19.72
N ALA A 211 3.42 -5.54 -20.82
CA ALA A 211 4.38 -5.23 -21.90
C ALA A 211 5.38 -4.17 -21.45
N TYR A 212 4.96 -3.25 -20.56
CA TYR A 212 5.83 -2.28 -19.91
C TYR A 212 6.90 -2.96 -19.04
N VAL A 213 6.52 -3.92 -18.20
CA VAL A 213 7.46 -4.68 -17.37
C VAL A 213 8.40 -5.50 -18.25
N ILE A 214 7.90 -6.11 -19.31
CA ILE A 214 8.75 -6.84 -20.26
C ILE A 214 9.73 -5.89 -20.96
N ALA A 215 9.31 -4.69 -21.31
CA ALA A 215 10.18 -3.67 -21.92
C ALA A 215 11.21 -3.16 -20.91
N ALA A 216 10.82 -2.90 -19.66
CA ALA A 216 11.72 -2.52 -18.57
C ALA A 216 12.75 -3.62 -18.25
N LEU A 217 12.29 -4.86 -18.16
CA LEU A 217 13.18 -6.02 -17.99
C LEU A 217 14.13 -6.22 -19.18
N ARG A 218 13.72 -5.91 -20.42
CA ARG A 218 14.57 -5.94 -21.61
C ARG A 218 15.55 -4.76 -21.68
N ALA A 219 15.16 -3.61 -21.15
CA ALA A 219 16.01 -2.42 -21.11
C ALA A 219 17.19 -2.56 -20.12
N LEU A 220 17.16 -3.54 -19.22
CA LEU A 220 18.30 -3.94 -18.39
C LEU A 220 19.43 -4.54 -19.24
N LYS A 221 19.91 -3.78 -20.22
CA LYS A 221 21.03 -4.13 -21.13
C LYS A 221 22.42 -3.94 -20.49
N GLY A 222 22.57 -4.00 -19.17
CA GLY A 222 23.86 -3.88 -18.49
C GLY A 222 24.68 -5.17 -18.51
N GLN A 223 25.97 -5.03 -18.23
CA GLN A 223 26.86 -6.16 -17.91
C GLN A 223 26.46 -6.72 -16.55
N GLN A 224 26.71 -8.03 -16.33
CA GLN A 224 26.52 -8.61 -15.00
C GLN A 224 27.63 -8.09 -14.07
N THR A 225 27.23 -7.56 -12.93
CA THR A 225 28.13 -7.15 -11.85
C THR A 225 28.35 -8.31 -10.89
N ARG A 226 29.55 -8.41 -10.34
CA ARG A 226 29.81 -9.31 -9.23
C ARG A 226 29.45 -8.61 -7.93
N VAL A 227 28.73 -9.35 -7.09
CA VAL A 227 28.40 -8.90 -5.74
C VAL A 227 28.84 -9.95 -4.71
N ARG A 228 29.23 -9.46 -3.57
CA ARG A 228 29.39 -10.21 -2.33
C ARG A 228 28.13 -9.99 -1.50
N LEU A 229 27.45 -11.08 -1.17
CA LEU A 229 26.20 -11.09 -0.41
C LEU A 229 26.44 -11.78 0.93
N GLU A 230 26.17 -11.09 2.02
CA GLU A 230 26.22 -11.60 3.38
C GLU A 230 24.84 -11.49 4.02
N MET A 231 24.40 -12.50 4.72
CA MET A 231 23.08 -12.58 5.35
C MET A 231 23.20 -13.19 6.72
N ASP A 232 22.67 -12.52 7.75
CA ASP A 232 22.59 -12.97 9.15
C ASP A 232 23.93 -13.53 9.70
N GLY A 233 25.04 -12.92 9.29
CA GLY A 233 26.39 -13.36 9.71
C GLY A 233 26.89 -14.66 9.08
N ALA A 234 26.17 -15.23 8.12
CA ALA A 234 26.61 -16.40 7.38
C ALA A 234 27.79 -16.07 6.44
N ALA A 235 28.48 -17.12 5.99
CA ALA A 235 29.60 -16.95 5.06
C ALA A 235 29.19 -16.21 3.78
N ALA A 236 30.02 -15.26 3.37
CA ALA A 236 29.79 -14.46 2.19
C ALA A 236 29.62 -15.31 0.92
N GLN A 237 28.61 -14.99 0.15
CA GLN A 237 28.34 -15.65 -1.12
C GLN A 237 28.66 -14.70 -2.28
N HIS A 238 29.42 -15.17 -3.25
CA HIS A 238 29.71 -14.41 -4.46
C HIS A 238 28.70 -14.75 -5.58
N ARG A 239 28.09 -13.70 -6.16
CA ARG A 239 27.12 -13.87 -7.24
C ARG A 239 27.45 -12.94 -8.40
N ARG A 240 27.07 -13.35 -9.60
CA ARG A 240 27.00 -12.48 -10.76
C ARG A 240 25.55 -12.17 -11.04
N ILE A 241 25.18 -10.90 -10.88
CA ILE A 241 23.79 -10.44 -10.97
C ILE A 241 23.66 -9.35 -12.02
N ARG A 242 22.44 -9.11 -12.48
CA ARG A 242 22.06 -7.88 -13.15
C ARG A 242 21.36 -6.91 -12.20
N THR A 243 20.57 -7.46 -11.31
CA THR A 243 19.92 -6.68 -10.24
C THR A 243 19.76 -7.55 -9.00
N ILE A 244 19.84 -6.91 -7.84
CA ILE A 244 19.50 -7.50 -6.56
C ILE A 244 18.57 -6.54 -5.84
N VAL A 245 17.48 -7.08 -5.31
CA VAL A 245 16.44 -6.33 -4.62
C VAL A 245 16.23 -6.97 -3.25
N VAL A 246 16.17 -6.14 -2.25
CA VAL A 246 15.80 -6.49 -0.87
C VAL A 246 14.44 -5.86 -0.60
N GLY A 247 13.45 -6.65 -0.28
CA GLY A 247 12.07 -6.21 -0.12
C GLY A 247 11.50 -6.54 1.23
N ASN A 248 10.58 -5.68 1.66
CA ASN A 248 9.71 -5.85 2.81
C ASN A 248 8.29 -6.26 2.37
N CYS A 249 7.99 -6.04 1.08
CA CYS A 249 6.73 -6.43 0.44
C CYS A 249 6.97 -7.04 -0.92
N GLY A 250 6.01 -7.86 -1.38
CA GLY A 250 6.16 -8.61 -2.61
C GLY A 250 5.48 -8.05 -3.85
N ARG A 251 4.48 -7.17 -3.68
CA ARG A 251 3.64 -6.68 -4.79
C ARG A 251 4.16 -5.38 -5.38
N LEU A 252 4.24 -5.35 -6.70
CA LEU A 252 4.61 -4.18 -7.49
C LEU A 252 3.39 -3.54 -8.16
N GLN A 253 3.62 -2.40 -8.81
CA GLN A 253 2.62 -1.76 -9.66
C GLN A 253 2.09 -2.72 -10.73
N GLY A 254 0.80 -2.61 -11.08
CA GLY A 254 0.17 -3.47 -12.09
C GLY A 254 -0.13 -4.91 -11.63
N GLY A 255 -0.13 -5.18 -10.32
CA GLY A 255 -0.46 -6.49 -9.76
C GLY A 255 0.64 -7.56 -9.93
N LEU A 256 1.82 -7.15 -10.34
CA LEU A 256 2.98 -8.02 -10.44
C LEU A 256 3.49 -8.39 -9.05
N VAL A 257 3.92 -9.64 -8.89
CA VAL A 257 4.47 -10.13 -7.63
C VAL A 257 5.91 -10.55 -7.86
N LEU A 258 6.85 -9.79 -7.30
CA LEU A 258 8.28 -10.07 -7.40
C LEU A 258 8.71 -11.07 -6.31
N MET A 259 8.19 -10.90 -5.10
CA MET A 259 8.49 -11.69 -3.92
C MET A 259 7.20 -12.30 -3.35
N PRO A 260 6.76 -13.47 -3.84
CA PRO A 260 5.46 -14.06 -3.45
C PRO A 260 5.39 -14.54 -2.00
N GLY A 261 6.51 -14.52 -1.30
CA GLY A 261 6.62 -14.93 0.09
C GLY A 261 6.84 -13.82 1.08
N ALA A 262 7.00 -12.58 0.60
CA ALA A 262 7.23 -11.44 1.46
C ALA A 262 5.99 -11.10 2.28
N GLU A 263 6.15 -10.99 3.59
CA GLU A 263 5.14 -10.63 4.57
C GLU A 263 5.56 -9.33 5.27
N LEU A 264 4.61 -8.45 5.54
CA LEU A 264 4.87 -7.11 6.08
C LEU A 264 5.23 -7.09 7.57
N ASP A 265 5.13 -8.23 8.27
CA ASP A 265 5.16 -8.30 9.74
C ASP A 265 5.86 -9.57 10.29
N ASP A 266 6.65 -10.26 9.47
CA ASP A 266 7.38 -11.47 9.88
C ASP A 266 8.77 -11.20 10.49
N GLY A 267 9.26 -9.98 10.38
CA GLY A 267 10.58 -9.56 10.87
C GLY A 267 11.71 -9.97 9.94
N LEU A 268 11.43 -10.22 8.67
CA LEU A 268 12.40 -10.65 7.67
C LEU A 268 12.38 -9.73 6.44
N LEU A 269 13.49 -9.68 5.74
CA LEU A 269 13.62 -9.08 4.41
C LEU A 269 13.77 -10.18 3.37
N ASP A 270 13.07 -10.04 2.27
CA ASP A 270 13.15 -10.95 1.12
C ASP A 270 14.21 -10.46 0.13
N VAL A 271 15.20 -11.28 -0.13
CA VAL A 271 16.28 -10.95 -1.07
C VAL A 271 16.07 -11.68 -2.38
N VAL A 272 16.01 -10.96 -3.48
CA VAL A 272 15.88 -11.53 -4.82
C VAL A 272 17.03 -11.08 -5.71
N ALA A 273 17.84 -12.03 -6.15
CA ALA A 273 18.90 -11.80 -7.13
C ALA A 273 18.47 -12.31 -8.51
N ILE A 274 18.59 -11.46 -9.52
CA ILE A 274 18.17 -11.74 -10.88
C ILE A 274 19.40 -11.71 -11.80
N ALA A 275 19.71 -12.86 -12.40
CA ALA A 275 20.88 -13.05 -13.28
C ALA A 275 20.51 -13.70 -14.63
N PRO A 276 19.65 -13.09 -15.46
CA PRO A 276 19.22 -13.70 -16.72
C PRO A 276 20.39 -13.75 -17.72
N LYS A 277 20.54 -14.89 -18.41
CA LYS A 277 21.47 -15.04 -19.53
C LYS A 277 20.67 -15.06 -20.84
N GLY A 278 20.89 -14.05 -21.69
CA GLY A 278 20.24 -13.94 -23.00
C GLY A 278 18.70 -13.85 -22.96
N ILE A 279 18.08 -13.89 -24.12
CA ILE A 279 16.62 -13.73 -24.30
C ILE A 279 15.83 -14.83 -23.56
N MET A 280 16.29 -16.08 -23.60
CA MET A 280 15.62 -17.20 -22.92
C MET A 280 15.64 -17.04 -21.40
N GLY A 281 16.70 -16.40 -20.85
CA GLY A 281 16.75 -16.05 -19.44
C GLY A 281 15.68 -15.04 -19.04
N TRP A 282 15.47 -14.05 -19.88
CA TRP A 282 14.43 -13.05 -19.66
C TRP A 282 13.02 -13.61 -19.77
N LEU A 283 12.77 -14.49 -20.75
CA LEU A 283 11.48 -15.18 -20.86
C LEU A 283 11.17 -16.02 -19.62
N ALA A 284 12.19 -16.70 -19.06
CA ALA A 284 12.02 -17.48 -17.84
C ALA A 284 11.71 -16.60 -16.62
N VAL A 285 12.39 -15.45 -16.44
CA VAL A 285 12.13 -14.49 -15.38
C VAL A 285 10.70 -13.92 -15.51
N THR A 286 10.33 -13.48 -16.72
CA THR A 286 8.99 -12.96 -17.00
C THR A 286 7.90 -13.99 -16.72
N GLY A 287 8.08 -15.24 -17.18
CA GLY A 287 7.13 -16.32 -16.94
C GLY A 287 6.95 -16.62 -15.44
N ARG A 288 8.02 -16.51 -14.64
CA ARG A 288 7.96 -16.71 -13.19
C ARG A 288 7.18 -15.58 -12.49
N VAL A 289 7.47 -14.33 -12.81
CA VAL A 289 6.76 -13.17 -12.26
C VAL A 289 5.26 -13.25 -12.56
N LEU A 290 4.90 -13.70 -13.79
CA LEU A 290 3.52 -13.87 -14.21
C LEU A 290 2.81 -15.04 -13.52
N THR A 291 3.50 -16.18 -13.34
CA THR A 291 2.88 -17.41 -12.82
C THR A 291 2.90 -17.51 -11.31
N ARG A 292 3.49 -16.54 -10.59
CA ARG A 292 3.61 -16.49 -9.13
C ARG A 292 4.24 -17.75 -8.51
N ARG A 293 5.04 -18.51 -9.27
CA ARG A 293 5.63 -19.78 -8.81
C ARG A 293 6.81 -19.54 -7.88
N ARG A 294 6.76 -20.14 -6.68
CA ARG A 294 7.85 -20.09 -5.67
C ARG A 294 9.07 -20.96 -6.00
N LYS A 295 8.98 -22.02 -6.79
CA LYS A 295 10.06 -23.01 -6.99
C LYS A 295 10.71 -22.94 -8.38
N GLY A 296 12.06 -22.89 -8.37
CA GLY A 296 12.93 -23.54 -9.33
C GLY A 296 13.22 -22.85 -10.66
N HIS A 297 14.14 -21.82 -10.66
CA HIS A 297 15.02 -21.61 -11.78
C HIS A 297 16.35 -21.02 -11.29
N HIS A 298 17.50 -21.57 -11.72
CA HIS A 298 18.86 -21.13 -11.35
C HIS A 298 19.21 -19.67 -11.72
N ARG A 299 18.24 -18.86 -12.15
CA ARG A 299 18.42 -17.48 -12.63
C ARG A 299 17.72 -16.44 -11.78
N VAL A 300 16.90 -16.87 -10.81
CA VAL A 300 16.28 -16.03 -9.80
C VAL A 300 16.46 -16.76 -8.48
N GLU A 301 17.41 -16.28 -7.71
CA GLU A 301 17.65 -16.81 -6.35
C GLU A 301 16.84 -15.96 -5.37
N HIS A 302 16.35 -16.59 -4.31
CA HIS A 302 15.53 -15.95 -3.29
C HIS A 302 15.96 -16.45 -1.92
N TRP A 303 16.14 -15.52 -1.00
CA TRP A 303 16.47 -15.78 0.41
C TRP A 303 15.64 -14.85 1.30
N GLN A 304 15.59 -15.19 2.58
CA GLN A 304 15.05 -14.34 3.64
C GLN A 304 16.12 -14.18 4.72
N ALA A 305 16.25 -12.96 5.24
CA ALA A 305 17.22 -12.64 6.28
C ALA A 305 16.77 -11.40 7.08
N LYS A 306 17.32 -11.24 8.28
CA LYS A 306 17.13 -10.02 9.09
C LYS A 306 18.16 -8.94 8.76
N LEU A 307 19.37 -9.38 8.45
CA LEU A 307 20.50 -8.52 8.10
C LEU A 307 21.04 -8.95 6.75
N VAL A 308 21.21 -8.01 5.85
CA VAL A 308 21.73 -8.26 4.49
C VAL A 308 22.77 -7.20 4.15
N THR A 309 23.97 -7.63 3.78
CA THR A 309 25.00 -6.73 3.24
C THR A 309 25.29 -7.12 1.80
N ILE A 310 25.20 -6.15 0.90
CA ILE A 310 25.49 -6.29 -0.51
C ILE A 310 26.66 -5.38 -0.86
N THR A 311 27.77 -5.97 -1.32
CA THR A 311 28.93 -5.23 -1.81
C THR A 311 29.15 -5.54 -3.28
N ALA A 312 29.09 -4.54 -4.15
CA ALA A 312 29.35 -4.66 -5.57
C ALA A 312 30.84 -4.37 -5.88
N ASP A 313 31.40 -5.03 -6.92
CA ASP A 313 32.78 -4.77 -7.38
C ASP A 313 32.94 -3.32 -7.88
N SER A 314 31.89 -2.72 -8.43
CA SER A 314 31.83 -1.32 -8.89
C SER A 314 30.49 -0.69 -8.53
N PRO A 315 30.43 0.65 -8.41
CA PRO A 315 29.18 1.35 -8.15
C PRO A 315 28.08 0.96 -9.15
N GLN A 316 26.87 0.76 -8.67
CA GLN A 316 25.71 0.36 -9.43
C GLN A 316 24.54 1.31 -9.16
N PRO A 317 23.71 1.63 -10.17
CA PRO A 317 22.48 2.39 -9.93
C PRO A 317 21.65 1.75 -8.82
N ALA A 318 21.23 2.56 -7.86
CA ALA A 318 20.48 2.13 -6.69
C ALA A 318 19.14 2.86 -6.57
N GLN A 319 18.19 2.23 -5.88
CA GLN A 319 16.84 2.76 -5.69
C GLN A 319 16.27 2.43 -4.30
N LEU A 320 15.33 3.27 -3.83
CA LEU A 320 14.49 3.07 -2.65
C LEU A 320 13.03 3.27 -3.05
N ASP A 321 12.19 2.26 -2.85
CA ASP A 321 10.75 2.26 -3.18
C ASP A 321 10.42 2.75 -4.61
N GLY A 322 11.33 2.52 -5.55
CA GLY A 322 11.23 2.95 -6.94
C GLY A 322 11.88 4.30 -7.26
N ASP A 323 12.31 5.08 -6.26
CA ASP A 323 13.01 6.34 -6.47
C ASP A 323 14.52 6.09 -6.65
N PRO A 324 15.16 6.63 -7.70
CA PRO A 324 16.60 6.55 -7.88
C PRO A 324 17.32 7.37 -6.82
N ILE A 325 18.37 6.79 -6.23
CA ILE A 325 19.19 7.42 -5.18
C ILE A 325 20.65 7.64 -5.59
N GLY A 326 20.96 7.49 -6.88
CA GLY A 326 22.32 7.52 -7.41
C GLY A 326 22.96 6.15 -7.48
N ASP A 327 24.29 6.12 -7.59
CA ASP A 327 25.06 4.89 -7.60
C ASP A 327 25.48 4.51 -6.19
N ALA A 328 25.44 3.22 -5.87
CA ALA A 328 25.91 2.66 -4.59
C ALA A 328 26.85 1.47 -4.84
N ARG A 329 27.80 1.27 -3.96
CA ARG A 329 28.69 0.13 -3.95
C ARG A 329 28.39 -0.83 -2.82
N VAL A 330 28.08 -0.31 -1.64
CA VAL A 330 27.73 -1.07 -0.44
C VAL A 330 26.32 -0.67 0.00
N MET A 331 25.49 -1.64 0.26
CA MET A 331 24.17 -1.44 0.84
C MET A 331 24.01 -2.42 2.01
N GLU A 332 23.75 -1.89 3.20
CA GLU A 332 23.50 -2.68 4.41
C GLU A 332 22.07 -2.54 4.84
N PHE A 333 21.38 -3.64 4.95
CA PHE A 333 19.95 -3.70 5.23
C PHE A 333 19.69 -4.39 6.55
N ARG A 334 18.67 -3.91 7.28
CA ARG A 334 18.11 -4.63 8.42
C ARG A 334 16.59 -4.54 8.45
N ALA A 335 15.94 -5.61 8.88
CA ALA A 335 14.53 -5.59 9.22
C ALA A 335 14.32 -4.91 10.57
N ASP A 336 13.47 -3.91 10.65
CA ASP A 336 13.04 -3.29 11.90
C ASP A 336 11.59 -3.73 12.16
N ARG A 337 11.47 -4.78 12.97
CA ARG A 337 10.23 -5.51 13.14
C ARG A 337 9.17 -4.68 13.87
N GLY A 338 7.98 -4.57 13.26
CA GLY A 338 6.84 -3.89 13.85
C GLY A 338 7.08 -2.40 14.12
N ALA A 339 8.06 -1.79 13.47
CA ALA A 339 8.50 -0.43 13.77
C ALA A 339 7.47 0.64 13.36
N LEU A 340 6.53 0.33 12.47
CA LEU A 340 5.55 1.28 11.97
C LEU A 340 4.13 0.78 12.24
N VAL A 341 3.31 1.60 12.88
CA VAL A 341 1.87 1.33 13.03
C VAL A 341 1.13 1.93 11.84
N VAL A 342 0.36 1.14 11.11
CA VAL A 342 -0.42 1.61 9.96
C VAL A 342 -1.90 1.33 10.19
N ARG A 343 -2.76 2.31 9.87
CA ARG A 343 -4.21 2.13 9.87
C ARG A 343 -4.65 1.36 8.63
N VAL A 344 -5.36 0.25 8.84
CA VAL A 344 -5.87 -0.62 7.79
C VAL A 344 -7.38 -0.83 7.95
N ALA A 345 -8.04 -1.23 6.86
CA ALA A 345 -9.44 -1.61 6.95
C ALA A 345 -9.60 -2.82 7.88
N ALA A 346 -10.61 -2.79 8.74
CA ALA A 346 -10.95 -3.95 9.55
C ALA A 346 -11.21 -5.17 8.63
N PRO A 347 -10.76 -6.37 9.02
CA PRO A 347 -11.03 -7.57 8.24
C PRO A 347 -12.54 -7.76 8.12
N VAL A 348 -13.04 -7.91 6.89
CA VAL A 348 -14.45 -8.23 6.66
C VAL A 348 -14.68 -9.63 7.22
N THR A 349 -15.24 -9.71 8.43
CA THR A 349 -15.70 -11.00 8.97
C THR A 349 -16.83 -11.45 8.06
N PRO A 350 -16.70 -12.59 7.34
CA PRO A 350 -17.81 -13.10 6.55
C PRO A 350 -19.01 -13.28 7.49
N ALA A 351 -20.14 -12.66 7.14
CA ALA A 351 -21.39 -12.85 7.89
C ALA A 351 -21.57 -14.36 8.06
N ARG A 352 -21.68 -14.84 9.32
CA ARG A 352 -22.04 -16.23 9.58
C ARG A 352 -23.26 -16.54 8.75
N ALA A 353 -23.12 -17.45 7.79
CA ALA A 353 -24.27 -18.02 7.11
C ALA A 353 -25.22 -18.49 8.24
N PHE A 354 -26.42 -17.91 8.26
CA PHE A 354 -27.46 -18.41 9.13
C PHE A 354 -27.66 -19.87 8.76
N ASP A 355 -27.20 -20.75 9.62
CA ASP A 355 -27.51 -22.16 9.55
C ASP A 355 -29.04 -22.28 9.77
N THR A 356 -29.76 -22.33 8.68
CA THR A 356 -31.17 -22.71 8.72
C THR A 356 -31.21 -24.21 8.96
N GLY A 357 -30.99 -24.57 10.24
CA GLY A 357 -31.28 -25.92 10.74
C GLY A 357 -32.73 -26.24 10.41
N GLY A 358 -32.93 -26.94 9.34
CA GLY A 358 -34.19 -27.61 9.07
C GLY A 358 -34.25 -28.87 9.91
N ASP A 359 -35.00 -28.83 10.99
CA ASP A 359 -35.52 -30.02 11.63
C ASP A 359 -36.47 -30.72 10.65
N ALA A 360 -36.17 -31.98 10.37
CA ALA A 360 -37.14 -32.97 9.87
C ALA A 360 -36.78 -34.32 10.51
#